data_09862776f28f864385d7db1ac398a899
#
_entry.id   09862776f28f864385d7db1ac398a899
#
_cell.length_a   1.000
_cell.length_b   1.000
_cell.length_c   1.000
_cell.angle_alpha   90.00
_cell.angle_beta   90.00
_cell.angle_gamma   90.00
#
_symmetry.space_group_name_H-M   'P 1'
#
loop_
_entity.id
_entity.type
_entity.pdbx_description
1 polymer ?
#
loop_
_entity_poly.entity_id
_entity_poly.type
_entity_poly.pdbx_seq_one_letter_code
_entity_poly.pdbx_strand_id
1 'polypeptide(L)'
;MYIVLIYDLITLIVNIEVLMAKDNQQIATDDMQQTIYKELGYKSYPFPFTTPAYLEAYGTLVGLKPPVAKTARVLELGATYGGNIISQAAHNPEATFVGIELSQDQVEKGNKIIGDAKLDNVSLVQGDILNFDESMGTFDYIIAHGFYSWISDEMKDKLLDIISNHLADNGIAYVSYNTYPGWHTMDEVRQLMLFANRGHDESTHKEKVLRGKTVGSLVGAQILNYDNLKERNSKFLSALRSVMQKDDYYVGHDHLEPHNDPCYLYQFNDHLKANNLAYVGDADLTLSMVRTYDESIADKLEQLAPNSQADQEQYLDFMLDTTFRKSIICKASAAKDISYAVSNPAEVNTIPVRTAINNFTFQILFDEEALEMFENTLVKDTFQALIKDGGTFNMIEALAILKAAHEAANASDDELEPAVCSLYKAVVEHMVRGGIRFYKTFPEKQEYMEGLSYVPVRFTNLVKAISDGGGEYIYGGNSFNDAIGDISEEDLMFMELLNKPKSKSTLTKKIKDTIFSADKSQTGKHQNAMAEAFYNELTKRMGDLGFLRNKKTEGIS
;
A
#
# COMPACT_ATOMS: atom_id res chain seq x y z
N MET A 1 -13.49 -44.28 11.12
CA MET A 1 -13.03 -42.94 10.74
C MET A 1 -14.13 -41.88 10.83
N TYR A 2 -15.34 -42.11 10.32
CA TYR A 2 -16.48 -41.17 10.41
C TYR A 2 -16.97 -40.88 11.83
N ILE A 3 -16.96 -41.86 12.71
CA ILE A 3 -17.46 -41.75 14.11
C ILE A 3 -16.51 -40.92 14.97
N VAL A 4 -15.19 -40.96 14.71
CA VAL A 4 -14.20 -40.17 15.46
C VAL A 4 -14.31 -38.69 15.11
N LEU A 5 -14.49 -38.35 13.81
CA LEU A 5 -14.71 -36.99 13.36
C LEU A 5 -15.98 -36.34 13.91
N ILE A 6 -17.04 -37.14 14.07
CA ILE A 6 -18.32 -36.68 14.69
C ILE A 6 -18.15 -36.47 16.20
N TYR A 7 -17.36 -37.31 16.88
CA TYR A 7 -17.08 -37.17 18.30
C TYR A 7 -16.21 -35.96 18.61
N ASP A 8 -15.17 -35.70 17.77
CA ASP A 8 -14.33 -34.51 17.88
C ASP A 8 -15.15 -33.25 17.60
N LEU A 9 -16.08 -33.31 16.65
CA LEU A 9 -16.98 -32.21 16.28
C LEU A 9 -18.01 -31.92 17.41
N ILE A 10 -18.60 -32.95 18.02
CA ILE A 10 -19.52 -32.80 19.14
C ILE A 10 -18.76 -32.28 20.36
N THR A 11 -17.55 -32.73 20.61
CA THR A 11 -16.70 -32.26 21.71
C THR A 11 -16.31 -30.79 21.51
N LEU A 12 -16.06 -30.37 20.27
CA LEU A 12 -15.81 -28.97 19.92
C LEU A 12 -17.04 -28.09 20.13
N ILE A 13 -18.24 -28.57 19.72
CA ILE A 13 -19.52 -27.87 19.90
C ILE A 13 -19.87 -27.76 21.41
N VAL A 14 -19.68 -28.80 22.17
CA VAL A 14 -19.95 -28.81 23.62
C VAL A 14 -18.96 -27.91 24.37
N ASN A 15 -17.68 -27.85 23.94
CA ASN A 15 -16.72 -26.94 24.52
C ASN A 15 -17.03 -25.47 24.18
N ILE A 16 -17.61 -25.20 23.01
CA ILE A 16 -18.08 -23.86 22.61
C ILE A 16 -19.28 -23.45 23.48
N GLU A 17 -20.26 -24.35 23.72
CA GLU A 17 -21.40 -24.08 24.59
C GLU A 17 -21.00 -23.85 26.06
N VAL A 18 -19.98 -24.54 26.55
CA VAL A 18 -19.46 -24.39 27.93
C VAL A 18 -18.66 -23.07 28.09
N LEU A 19 -17.95 -22.63 27.07
CA LEU A 19 -17.28 -21.31 27.05
C LEU A 19 -18.28 -20.15 26.99
N MET A 20 -19.46 -20.35 26.40
CA MET A 20 -20.49 -19.32 26.20
C MET A 20 -21.39 -19.07 27.40
N ALA A 21 -21.31 -19.90 28.46
CA ALA A 21 -22.20 -19.82 29.62
C ALA A 21 -21.78 -18.84 30.72
N LYS A 22 -20.73 -18.07 30.51
CA LYS A 22 -20.15 -17.17 31.55
C LYS A 22 -19.95 -15.76 31.06
N ASP A 23 -20.92 -14.95 30.94
CA ASP A 23 -20.90 -13.49 31.15
C ASP A 23 -22.05 -12.79 30.40
N ASN A 24 -23.11 -12.49 31.16
CA ASN A 24 -24.20 -11.64 30.67
C ASN A 24 -24.10 -10.25 31.29
N GLN A 25 -23.94 -9.20 30.46
CA GLN A 25 -24.40 -7.86 30.76
C GLN A 25 -24.68 -7.03 29.49
N GLN A 26 -25.76 -6.26 29.52
CA GLN A 26 -26.44 -5.57 28.42
C GLN A 26 -25.81 -4.18 28.13
N ILE A 27 -25.49 -3.84 26.86
CA ILE A 27 -24.99 -2.54 26.41
C ILE A 27 -25.74 -2.06 25.15
N ALA A 28 -26.01 -0.76 25.05
CA ALA A 28 -26.84 -0.10 24.03
C ALA A 28 -26.11 0.18 22.68
N THR A 29 -26.86 0.42 21.60
CA THR A 29 -26.45 0.35 20.20
C THR A 29 -25.38 1.36 19.71
N ASP A 30 -25.22 2.52 20.33
CA ASP A 30 -24.16 3.51 19.98
C ASP A 30 -22.78 3.12 20.55
N ASP A 31 -22.76 2.26 21.57
CA ASP A 31 -21.55 1.66 22.13
C ASP A 31 -21.02 0.46 21.31
N MET A 32 -21.84 -0.14 20.43
CA MET A 32 -21.45 -1.35 19.71
C MET A 32 -20.32 -1.13 18.70
N GLN A 33 -20.35 -0.06 17.92
CA GLN A 33 -19.25 0.25 16.99
C GLN A 33 -17.95 0.54 17.74
N GLN A 34 -18.00 1.30 18.84
CA GLN A 34 -16.82 1.54 19.66
C GLN A 34 -16.30 0.27 20.35
N THR A 35 -17.15 -0.72 20.58
CA THR A 35 -16.78 -1.97 21.26
C THR A 35 -15.99 -2.91 20.34
N ILE A 36 -16.32 -2.97 19.04
CA ILE A 36 -15.58 -3.76 18.03
C ILE A 36 -14.12 -3.32 17.96
N TYR A 37 -13.89 -2.01 17.83
CA TYR A 37 -12.54 -1.44 17.76
C TYR A 37 -11.72 -1.64 19.04
N LYS A 38 -12.38 -1.82 20.20
CA LYS A 38 -11.70 -2.11 21.47
C LYS A 38 -11.35 -3.59 21.66
N GLU A 39 -12.19 -4.51 21.18
CA GLU A 39 -12.00 -5.96 21.36
C GLU A 39 -11.08 -6.59 20.30
N LEU A 40 -11.22 -6.16 19.07
CA LEU A 40 -10.40 -6.57 17.93
C LEU A 40 -9.71 -5.32 17.38
N GLY A 41 -8.64 -4.87 18.02
CA GLY A 41 -7.94 -3.65 17.62
C GLY A 41 -7.66 -3.66 16.11
N TYR A 42 -8.21 -2.67 15.39
CA TYR A 42 -7.90 -2.49 13.97
C TYR A 42 -6.43 -2.13 13.83
N LYS A 43 -5.71 -2.84 12.96
CA LYS A 43 -4.32 -2.53 12.70
C LYS A 43 -4.20 -1.50 11.59
N SER A 44 -3.58 -0.37 11.88
CA SER A 44 -3.37 0.70 10.92
C SER A 44 -2.08 0.47 10.13
N TYR A 45 -2.21 0.31 8.82
CA TYR A 45 -1.11 0.00 7.90
C TYR A 45 -0.70 1.20 7.06
N PRO A 46 0.56 1.28 6.63
CA PRO A 46 0.99 2.16 5.55
C PRO A 46 0.58 1.58 4.18
N PHE A 47 0.22 2.45 3.24
CA PHE A 47 -0.22 2.09 1.89
C PHE A 47 0.57 2.87 0.83
N PRO A 48 1.41 2.22 0.00
CA PRO A 48 2.23 2.91 -1.01
C PRO A 48 1.42 3.74 -2.01
N PHE A 49 0.25 3.25 -2.42
CA PHE A 49 -0.62 3.91 -3.42
C PHE A 49 -1.26 5.21 -2.94
N THR A 50 -1.22 5.50 -1.63
CA THR A 50 -1.80 6.72 -1.05
C THR A 50 -0.77 7.83 -0.88
N THR A 51 0.52 7.56 -1.14
CA THR A 51 1.57 8.55 -0.92
C THR A 51 1.46 9.72 -1.90
N PRO A 52 1.69 10.96 -1.45
CA PRO A 52 1.76 12.10 -2.36
C PRO A 52 2.74 11.87 -3.53
N ALA A 53 3.86 11.21 -3.26
CA ALA A 53 4.85 10.89 -4.30
C ALA A 53 4.31 9.96 -5.39
N TYR A 54 3.53 8.94 -5.00
CA TYR A 54 2.88 8.05 -5.96
C TYR A 54 1.77 8.77 -6.73
N LEU A 55 0.91 9.53 -6.02
CA LEU A 55 -0.19 10.27 -6.63
C LEU A 55 0.31 11.38 -7.57
N GLU A 56 1.41 12.08 -7.20
CA GLU A 56 2.11 13.01 -8.09
C GLU A 56 2.60 12.33 -9.38
N ALA A 57 3.23 11.17 -9.22
CA ALA A 57 3.76 10.41 -10.35
C ALA A 57 2.63 9.92 -11.25
N TYR A 58 1.58 9.31 -10.69
CA TYR A 58 0.42 8.84 -11.44
C TYR A 58 -0.26 9.97 -12.22
N GLY A 59 -0.59 11.09 -11.54
CA GLY A 59 -1.21 12.24 -12.21
C GLY A 59 -0.34 12.80 -13.33
N THR A 60 0.98 12.90 -13.11
CA THR A 60 1.93 13.35 -14.15
C THR A 60 1.97 12.37 -15.33
N LEU A 61 1.92 11.07 -15.07
CA LEU A 61 1.94 10.02 -16.10
C LEU A 61 0.75 10.12 -17.05
N VAL A 62 -0.42 10.49 -16.52
CA VAL A 62 -1.66 10.66 -17.30
C VAL A 62 -1.91 12.11 -17.74
N GLY A 63 -0.92 12.99 -17.69
CA GLY A 63 -0.98 14.34 -18.25
C GLY A 63 -1.46 15.44 -17.30
N LEU A 64 -1.85 15.12 -16.08
CA LEU A 64 -2.18 16.11 -15.05
C LEU A 64 -0.93 16.86 -14.56
N LYS A 65 -1.15 17.95 -13.83
CA LYS A 65 -0.07 18.77 -13.22
C LYS A 65 -0.27 18.84 -11.70
N PRO A 66 -0.13 17.71 -10.99
CA PRO A 66 -0.38 17.67 -9.56
C PRO A 66 0.60 18.54 -8.77
N PRO A 67 0.24 18.92 -7.52
CA PRO A 67 1.14 19.60 -6.61
C PRO A 67 2.38 18.78 -6.31
N VAL A 68 3.49 19.46 -5.95
CA VAL A 68 4.75 18.79 -5.61
C VAL A 68 4.60 18.03 -4.30
N ALA A 69 4.84 16.73 -4.32
CA ALA A 69 4.67 15.84 -3.16
C ALA A 69 5.51 16.26 -1.94
N LYS A 70 6.73 16.76 -2.18
CA LYS A 70 7.69 17.10 -1.13
C LYS A 70 7.19 18.15 -0.13
N THR A 71 6.37 19.09 -0.58
CA THR A 71 5.84 20.23 0.22
C THR A 71 4.32 20.17 0.34
N ALA A 72 3.72 19.04 0.03
CA ALA A 72 2.28 18.86 -0.06
C ALA A 72 1.59 19.00 1.30
N ARG A 73 0.35 19.44 1.24
CA ARG A 73 -0.59 19.42 2.35
C ARG A 73 -1.58 18.28 2.14
N VAL A 74 -1.60 17.29 3.04
CA VAL A 74 -2.30 16.03 2.91
C VAL A 74 -3.38 15.89 3.96
N LEU A 75 -4.57 15.43 3.55
CA LEU A 75 -5.68 15.06 4.44
C LEU A 75 -5.97 13.58 4.28
N GLU A 76 -6.11 12.85 5.39
CA GLU A 76 -6.65 11.49 5.41
C GLU A 76 -7.94 11.45 6.22
N LEU A 77 -9.02 10.95 5.61
CA LEU A 77 -10.34 10.75 6.22
C LEU A 77 -10.49 9.28 6.63
N GLY A 78 -10.82 9.03 7.89
CA GLY A 78 -10.79 7.69 8.48
C GLY A 78 -9.35 7.22 8.77
N ALA A 79 -8.55 8.08 9.38
CA ALA A 79 -7.11 7.86 9.57
C ALA A 79 -6.76 6.78 10.60
N THR A 80 -7.73 6.24 11.34
CA THR A 80 -7.53 5.27 12.43
C THR A 80 -6.45 5.76 13.41
N TYR A 81 -5.44 4.96 13.71
CA TYR A 81 -4.30 5.36 14.55
C TYR A 81 -3.23 6.19 13.80
N GLY A 82 -3.43 6.52 12.52
CA GLY A 82 -2.50 7.28 11.70
C GLY A 82 -1.36 6.46 11.07
N GLY A 83 -1.43 5.13 11.07
CA GLY A 83 -0.36 4.26 10.53
C GLY A 83 0.04 4.59 9.09
N ASN A 84 -0.91 5.05 8.28
CA ASN A 84 -0.64 5.45 6.91
C ASN A 84 0.13 6.77 6.79
N ILE A 85 -0.15 7.77 7.62
CA ILE A 85 0.41 9.13 7.46
C ILE A 85 1.58 9.46 8.40
N ILE A 86 1.69 8.81 9.56
CA ILE A 86 2.76 9.10 10.53
C ILE A 86 4.15 8.77 9.94
N SER A 87 4.29 7.61 9.30
CA SER A 87 5.54 7.22 8.65
C SER A 87 5.87 8.13 7.47
N GLN A 88 4.86 8.50 6.68
CA GLN A 88 5.03 9.46 5.58
C GLN A 88 5.54 10.82 6.09
N ALA A 89 4.99 11.32 7.19
CA ALA A 89 5.43 12.58 7.80
C ALA A 89 6.90 12.51 8.26
N ALA A 90 7.32 11.40 8.85
CA ALA A 90 8.72 11.21 9.25
C ALA A 90 9.67 11.21 8.04
N HIS A 91 9.25 10.66 6.90
CA HIS A 91 10.05 10.65 5.67
C HIS A 91 10.00 11.97 4.89
N ASN A 92 8.92 12.75 5.01
CA ASN A 92 8.66 13.98 4.25
C ASN A 92 8.51 15.20 5.18
N PRO A 93 9.59 15.71 5.80
CA PRO A 93 9.52 16.74 6.83
C PRO A 93 9.06 18.13 6.32
N GLU A 94 9.03 18.36 5.01
CA GLU A 94 8.56 19.60 4.40
C GLU A 94 7.06 19.55 4.02
N ALA A 95 6.45 18.36 3.99
CA ALA A 95 5.02 18.15 3.78
C ALA A 95 4.28 18.16 5.13
N THR A 96 2.98 18.45 5.12
CA THR A 96 2.13 18.45 6.31
C THR A 96 0.99 17.45 6.15
N PHE A 97 0.65 16.75 7.24
CA PHE A 97 -0.34 15.69 7.25
C PHE A 97 -1.38 15.92 8.33
N VAL A 98 -2.65 15.80 7.98
CA VAL A 98 -3.77 15.83 8.92
C VAL A 98 -4.61 14.58 8.72
N GLY A 99 -4.86 13.81 9.77
CA GLY A 99 -5.79 12.71 9.78
C GLY A 99 -7.03 13.05 10.58
N ILE A 100 -8.22 12.76 10.04
CA ILE A 100 -9.50 12.87 10.78
C ILE A 100 -9.98 11.47 11.09
N GLU A 101 -10.35 11.25 12.35
CA GLU A 101 -10.83 9.96 12.86
C GLU A 101 -11.95 10.17 13.88
N LEU A 102 -13.01 9.37 13.81
CA LEU A 102 -14.15 9.45 14.70
C LEU A 102 -13.82 8.97 16.12
N SER A 103 -13.00 7.93 16.24
CA SER A 103 -12.65 7.30 17.51
C SER A 103 -11.65 8.14 18.32
N GLN A 104 -12.09 8.69 19.45
CA GLN A 104 -11.25 9.44 20.39
C GLN A 104 -10.05 8.60 20.87
N ASP A 105 -10.24 7.32 21.18
CA ASP A 105 -9.18 6.41 21.64
C ASP A 105 -8.08 6.24 20.58
N GLN A 106 -8.47 6.08 19.31
CA GLN A 106 -7.52 5.96 18.20
C GLN A 106 -6.73 7.24 18.00
N VAL A 107 -7.39 8.39 18.03
CA VAL A 107 -6.76 9.73 17.93
C VAL A 107 -5.76 9.96 19.07
N GLU A 108 -6.14 9.65 20.32
CA GLU A 108 -5.25 9.83 21.48
C GLU A 108 -4.00 8.95 21.38
N LYS A 109 -4.16 7.68 21.02
CA LYS A 109 -3.03 6.74 20.82
C LYS A 109 -2.13 7.15 19.67
N GLY A 110 -2.70 7.53 18.54
CA GLY A 110 -1.92 8.02 17.40
C GLY A 110 -1.17 9.31 17.73
N ASN A 111 -1.82 10.30 18.35
CA ASN A 111 -1.16 11.54 18.76
C ASN A 111 -0.09 11.31 19.85
N LYS A 112 -0.24 10.28 20.70
CA LYS A 112 0.83 9.88 21.62
C LYS A 112 2.07 9.42 20.85
N ILE A 113 1.92 8.60 19.82
CA ILE A 113 3.04 8.15 18.97
C ILE A 113 3.68 9.34 18.26
N ILE A 114 2.88 10.26 17.70
CA ILE A 114 3.36 11.51 17.07
C ILE A 114 4.21 12.32 18.05
N GLY A 115 3.72 12.51 19.29
CA GLY A 115 4.43 13.23 20.34
C GLY A 115 5.72 12.56 20.78
N ASP A 116 5.71 11.24 21.00
CA ASP A 116 6.89 10.46 21.38
C ASP A 116 7.93 10.43 20.24
N ALA A 117 7.50 10.36 18.99
CA ALA A 117 8.35 10.48 17.81
C ALA A 117 8.88 11.90 17.57
N LYS A 118 8.31 12.92 18.23
CA LYS A 118 8.62 14.33 18.06
C LYS A 118 8.45 14.81 16.61
N LEU A 119 7.35 14.41 15.99
CA LEU A 119 6.95 14.90 14.68
C LEU A 119 6.07 16.14 14.85
N ASP A 120 6.37 17.19 14.10
CA ASP A 120 5.68 18.50 14.15
C ASP A 120 4.86 18.79 12.87
N ASN A 121 4.93 17.89 11.90
CA ASN A 121 4.30 18.02 10.59
C ASN A 121 3.13 17.04 10.37
N VAL A 122 2.63 16.39 11.43
CA VAL A 122 1.46 15.51 11.39
C VAL A 122 0.62 15.68 12.64
N SER A 123 -0.70 15.56 12.49
CA SER A 123 -1.66 15.56 13.60
C SER A 123 -2.87 14.67 13.28
N LEU A 124 -3.42 14.04 14.30
CA LEU A 124 -4.74 13.42 14.25
C LEU A 124 -5.75 14.28 14.98
N VAL A 125 -6.90 14.48 14.35
CA VAL A 125 -8.01 15.29 14.86
C VAL A 125 -9.22 14.38 15.05
N GLN A 126 -9.79 14.36 16.26
CA GLN A 126 -11.06 13.67 16.49
C GLN A 126 -12.17 14.47 15.82
N GLY A 127 -12.94 13.82 14.97
CA GLY A 127 -14.05 14.46 14.26
C GLY A 127 -14.89 13.50 13.44
N ASP A 128 -16.17 13.84 13.36
CA ASP A 128 -17.10 13.24 12.43
C ASP A 128 -17.05 13.99 11.09
N ILE A 129 -16.91 13.29 9.97
CA ILE A 129 -16.87 13.94 8.64
C ILE A 129 -18.14 14.72 8.33
N LEU A 130 -19.30 14.36 8.89
CA LEU A 130 -20.53 15.13 8.75
C LEU A 130 -20.42 16.54 9.32
N ASN A 131 -19.54 16.73 10.30
CA ASN A 131 -19.23 18.01 10.96
C ASN A 131 -17.84 18.51 10.58
N PHE A 132 -17.39 18.27 9.35
CA PHE A 132 -16.06 18.68 8.89
C PHE A 132 -15.84 20.18 9.09
N ASP A 133 -14.66 20.54 9.62
CA ASP A 133 -14.30 21.94 9.84
C ASP A 133 -13.84 22.60 8.52
N GLU A 134 -14.74 23.36 7.91
CA GLU A 134 -14.52 24.09 6.66
C GLU A 134 -13.32 25.08 6.76
N SER A 135 -12.92 25.48 7.98
CA SER A 135 -11.77 26.38 8.19
C SER A 135 -10.42 25.71 7.96
N MET A 136 -10.37 24.39 7.80
CA MET A 136 -9.14 23.64 7.48
C MET A 136 -8.53 24.05 6.13
N GLY A 137 -9.30 24.71 5.26
CA GLY A 137 -8.82 25.21 3.96
C GLY A 137 -8.61 24.08 2.93
N THR A 138 -7.67 24.25 2.00
CA THR A 138 -7.45 23.33 0.89
C THR A 138 -6.27 22.40 1.14
N PHE A 139 -6.33 21.22 0.52
CA PHE A 139 -5.31 20.17 0.56
C PHE A 139 -4.86 19.81 -0.87
N ASP A 140 -3.59 19.49 -1.01
CA ASP A 140 -3.02 19.04 -2.28
C ASP A 140 -3.41 17.60 -2.59
N TYR A 141 -3.50 16.78 -1.55
CA TYR A 141 -3.91 15.39 -1.63
C TYR A 141 -4.93 15.07 -0.54
N ILE A 142 -6.02 14.37 -0.93
CA ILE A 142 -7.03 13.88 0.01
C ILE A 142 -7.16 12.37 -0.14
N ILE A 143 -7.07 11.64 0.97
CA ILE A 143 -7.04 10.18 1.02
C ILE A 143 -8.23 9.69 1.84
N ALA A 144 -8.95 8.68 1.33
CA ALA A 144 -9.96 7.91 2.06
C ALA A 144 -9.77 6.43 1.73
N HIS A 145 -8.86 5.77 2.47
CA HIS A 145 -8.52 4.37 2.24
C HIS A 145 -9.41 3.43 3.06
N GLY A 146 -10.10 2.50 2.38
CA GLY A 146 -10.97 1.51 3.04
C GLY A 146 -12.11 2.16 3.84
N PHE A 147 -12.67 3.28 3.37
CA PHE A 147 -13.65 4.07 4.10
C PHE A 147 -15.02 4.09 3.44
N TYR A 148 -15.09 4.32 2.13
CA TYR A 148 -16.33 4.57 1.37
C TYR A 148 -17.39 3.48 1.48
N SER A 149 -17.01 2.20 1.51
CA SER A 149 -17.97 1.08 1.62
C SER A 149 -18.56 0.88 3.02
N TRP A 150 -18.01 1.54 4.03
CA TRP A 150 -18.36 1.33 5.44
C TRP A 150 -19.23 2.44 6.03
N ILE A 151 -19.55 3.46 5.24
CA ILE A 151 -20.28 4.65 5.66
C ILE A 151 -21.63 4.76 4.96
N SER A 152 -22.58 5.47 5.59
CA SER A 152 -23.91 5.71 5.03
C SER A 152 -23.85 6.56 3.76
N ASP A 153 -24.93 6.55 2.96
CA ASP A 153 -25.02 7.38 1.75
C ASP A 153 -24.86 8.88 2.06
N GLU A 154 -25.41 9.38 3.15
CA GLU A 154 -25.22 10.76 3.61
C GLU A 154 -23.73 11.07 3.88
N MET A 155 -23.01 10.15 4.49
CA MET A 155 -21.57 10.29 4.71
C MET A 155 -20.76 10.16 3.42
N LYS A 156 -21.20 9.34 2.45
CA LYS A 156 -20.58 9.26 1.12
C LYS A 156 -20.74 10.58 0.36
N ASP A 157 -21.93 11.18 0.41
CA ASP A 157 -22.18 12.50 -0.16
C ASP A 157 -21.27 13.56 0.48
N LYS A 158 -21.16 13.56 1.81
CA LYS A 158 -20.30 14.51 2.54
C LYS A 158 -18.81 14.28 2.23
N LEU A 159 -18.37 13.03 2.11
CA LEU A 159 -17.00 12.71 1.72
C LEU A 159 -16.65 13.33 0.35
N LEU A 160 -17.51 13.16 -0.65
CA LEU A 160 -17.27 13.73 -1.98
C LEU A 160 -17.40 15.25 -1.99
N ASP A 161 -18.29 15.83 -1.17
CA ASP A 161 -18.39 17.26 -0.94
C ASP A 161 -17.09 17.84 -0.35
N ILE A 162 -16.51 17.18 0.67
CA ILE A 162 -15.21 17.57 1.24
C ILE A 162 -14.12 17.53 0.16
N ILE A 163 -14.05 16.45 -0.63
CA ILE A 163 -13.07 16.34 -1.72
C ILE A 163 -13.28 17.48 -2.73
N SER A 164 -14.51 17.72 -3.16
CA SER A 164 -14.84 18.76 -4.15
C SER A 164 -14.43 20.16 -3.69
N ASN A 165 -14.71 20.50 -2.44
CA ASN A 165 -14.52 21.85 -1.91
C ASN A 165 -13.10 22.10 -1.35
N HIS A 166 -12.44 21.05 -0.81
CA HIS A 166 -11.17 21.18 -0.11
C HIS A 166 -9.96 20.62 -0.89
N LEU A 167 -10.16 19.94 -2.02
CA LEU A 167 -9.06 19.58 -2.90
C LEU A 167 -8.56 20.82 -3.65
N ALA A 168 -7.25 21.01 -3.76
CA ALA A 168 -6.67 22.04 -4.62
C ALA A 168 -7.09 21.84 -6.09
N ASP A 169 -7.09 22.91 -6.90
CA ASP A 169 -7.60 22.84 -8.29
C ASP A 169 -6.86 21.82 -9.16
N ASN A 170 -5.57 21.61 -8.88
CA ASN A 170 -4.72 20.59 -9.50
C ASN A 170 -4.40 19.42 -8.55
N GLY A 171 -5.09 19.34 -7.41
CA GLY A 171 -4.91 18.28 -6.42
C GLY A 171 -5.43 16.93 -6.91
N ILE A 172 -5.02 15.88 -6.20
CA ILE A 172 -5.46 14.51 -6.45
C ILE A 172 -6.06 13.91 -5.17
N ALA A 173 -7.22 13.28 -5.30
CA ALA A 173 -7.79 12.48 -4.23
C ALA A 173 -7.67 10.98 -4.55
N TYR A 174 -7.64 10.17 -3.50
CA TYR A 174 -7.62 8.73 -3.53
C TYR A 174 -8.76 8.20 -2.66
N VAL A 175 -9.64 7.38 -3.25
CA VAL A 175 -10.73 6.72 -2.54
C VAL A 175 -10.73 5.24 -2.89
N SER A 176 -10.70 4.37 -1.88
CA SER A 176 -10.80 2.93 -2.10
C SER A 176 -12.08 2.36 -1.49
N TYR A 177 -12.60 1.31 -2.13
CA TYR A 177 -13.88 0.71 -1.78
C TYR A 177 -14.01 -0.72 -2.30
N ASN A 178 -14.87 -1.48 -1.65
CA ASN A 178 -15.29 -2.79 -2.11
C ASN A 178 -16.13 -2.64 -3.38
N THR A 179 -15.88 -3.46 -4.41
CA THR A 179 -16.55 -3.28 -5.70
C THR A 179 -17.17 -4.58 -6.23
N TYR A 180 -18.27 -4.40 -6.94
CA TYR A 180 -18.87 -5.43 -7.76
C TYR A 180 -18.19 -5.51 -9.14
N PRO A 181 -18.15 -6.73 -9.78
CA PRO A 181 -18.93 -7.93 -9.44
C PRO A 181 -18.27 -8.84 -8.38
N GLY A 182 -16.96 -8.72 -8.15
CA GLY A 182 -16.25 -9.70 -7.31
C GLY A 182 -16.77 -9.76 -5.87
N TRP A 183 -17.22 -8.64 -5.31
CA TRP A 183 -17.75 -8.61 -3.96
C TRP A 183 -19.06 -9.42 -3.78
N HIS A 184 -19.79 -9.76 -4.85
CA HIS A 184 -20.96 -10.65 -4.73
C HIS A 184 -20.60 -12.00 -4.07
N THR A 185 -19.49 -12.60 -4.50
CA THR A 185 -19.01 -13.86 -3.91
C THR A 185 -18.49 -13.69 -2.48
N MET A 186 -17.86 -12.56 -2.17
CA MET A 186 -17.44 -12.23 -0.81
C MET A 186 -18.63 -12.00 0.09
N ASP A 187 -19.70 -11.37 -0.41
CA ASP A 187 -20.94 -11.18 0.36
C ASP A 187 -21.66 -12.51 0.67
N GLU A 188 -21.61 -13.50 -0.21
CA GLU A 188 -22.11 -14.85 0.11
C GLU A 188 -21.41 -15.43 1.35
N VAL A 189 -20.08 -15.30 1.44
CA VAL A 189 -19.32 -15.74 2.63
C VAL A 189 -19.69 -14.91 3.85
N ARG A 190 -19.81 -13.60 3.69
CA ARG A 190 -20.23 -12.67 4.74
C ARG A 190 -21.61 -13.04 5.28
N GLN A 191 -22.60 -13.25 4.40
CA GLN A 191 -23.95 -13.66 4.80
C GLN A 191 -23.98 -15.00 5.54
N LEU A 192 -23.15 -15.97 5.15
CA LEU A 192 -22.99 -17.21 5.88
C LEU A 192 -22.49 -16.96 7.30
N MET A 193 -21.49 -16.10 7.48
CA MET A 193 -20.91 -15.78 8.79
C MET A 193 -21.88 -14.97 9.66
N LEU A 194 -22.60 -14.01 9.08
CA LEU A 194 -23.66 -13.26 9.78
C LEU A 194 -24.80 -14.19 10.21
N PHE A 195 -25.23 -15.10 9.32
CA PHE A 195 -26.26 -16.09 9.64
C PHE A 195 -25.84 -17.03 10.79
N ALA A 196 -24.56 -17.47 10.79
CA ALA A 196 -24.00 -18.28 11.87
C ALA A 196 -24.04 -17.56 13.23
N ASN A 197 -24.04 -16.24 13.23
CA ASN A 197 -24.08 -15.41 14.44
C ASN A 197 -25.51 -14.95 14.84
N ARG A 198 -26.52 -15.32 14.06
CA ARG A 198 -27.91 -14.95 14.35
C ARG A 198 -28.38 -15.48 15.72
N GLY A 199 -28.90 -14.58 16.56
CA GLY A 199 -29.35 -14.91 17.91
C GLY A 199 -28.23 -15.03 18.95
N HIS A 200 -27.00 -14.56 18.59
CA HIS A 200 -25.83 -14.52 19.47
C HIS A 200 -25.31 -13.09 19.63
N ASP A 201 -26.20 -12.13 19.79
CA ASP A 201 -25.87 -10.70 19.85
C ASP A 201 -24.98 -10.37 21.05
N GLU A 202 -25.16 -11.08 22.18
CA GLU A 202 -24.38 -10.94 23.41
C GLU A 202 -22.94 -11.50 23.33
N SER A 203 -22.59 -12.21 22.24
CA SER A 203 -21.25 -12.78 22.08
C SER A 203 -20.22 -11.69 21.81
N THR A 204 -19.01 -11.85 22.34
CA THR A 204 -17.85 -11.02 21.99
C THR A 204 -17.52 -11.14 20.50
N HIS A 205 -16.82 -10.15 19.96
CA HIS A 205 -16.41 -10.19 18.55
C HIS A 205 -15.51 -11.37 18.22
N LYS A 206 -14.63 -11.77 19.14
CA LYS A 206 -13.79 -12.97 19.00
C LYS A 206 -14.63 -14.24 18.88
N GLU A 207 -15.66 -14.37 19.69
CA GLU A 207 -16.60 -15.51 19.62
C GLU A 207 -17.40 -15.52 18.32
N LYS A 208 -17.83 -14.33 17.85
CA LYS A 208 -18.54 -14.18 16.57
C LYS A 208 -17.64 -14.58 15.39
N VAL A 209 -16.37 -14.15 15.38
CA VAL A 209 -15.39 -14.56 14.36
C VAL A 209 -15.13 -16.06 14.40
N LEU A 210 -14.88 -16.62 15.58
CA LEU A 210 -14.65 -18.07 15.74
C LEU A 210 -15.82 -18.88 15.24
N ARG A 211 -17.05 -18.50 15.60
CA ARG A 211 -18.30 -19.16 15.15
C ARG A 211 -18.43 -19.07 13.63
N GLY A 212 -18.23 -17.87 13.03
CA GLY A 212 -18.28 -17.67 11.59
C GLY A 212 -17.27 -18.53 10.85
N LYS A 213 -16.01 -18.56 11.31
CA LYS A 213 -14.95 -19.41 10.74
C LYS A 213 -15.26 -20.90 10.90
N THR A 214 -15.79 -21.33 12.05
CA THR A 214 -16.16 -22.71 12.29
C THR A 214 -17.28 -23.18 11.35
N VAL A 215 -18.37 -22.41 11.24
CA VAL A 215 -19.47 -22.72 10.34
C VAL A 215 -19.03 -22.68 8.89
N GLY A 216 -18.24 -21.69 8.49
CA GLY A 216 -17.66 -21.61 7.15
C GLY A 216 -16.83 -22.84 6.80
N SER A 217 -15.97 -23.27 7.71
CA SER A 217 -15.16 -24.49 7.54
C SER A 217 -16.01 -25.75 7.39
N LEU A 218 -17.07 -25.87 8.19
CA LEU A 218 -18.01 -27.00 8.10
C LEU A 218 -18.76 -27.03 6.76
N VAL A 219 -19.30 -25.89 6.34
CA VAL A 219 -20.00 -25.78 5.04
C VAL A 219 -19.04 -26.08 3.89
N GLY A 220 -17.84 -25.49 3.89
CA GLY A 220 -16.83 -25.76 2.89
C GLY A 220 -16.44 -27.23 2.80
N ALA A 221 -16.22 -27.89 3.95
CA ALA A 221 -15.92 -29.32 4.01
C ALA A 221 -17.05 -30.20 3.43
N GLN A 222 -18.31 -29.84 3.70
CA GLN A 222 -19.45 -30.57 3.14
C GLN A 222 -19.56 -30.38 1.61
N ILE A 223 -19.34 -29.18 1.10
CA ILE A 223 -19.33 -28.94 -0.35
C ILE A 223 -18.23 -29.75 -1.02
N LEU A 224 -17.04 -29.84 -0.41
CA LEU A 224 -15.90 -30.58 -0.95
C LEU A 224 -16.12 -32.10 -1.01
N ASN A 225 -17.04 -32.65 -0.24
CA ASN A 225 -17.37 -34.08 -0.23
C ASN A 225 -18.20 -34.53 -1.46
N TYR A 226 -18.72 -33.60 -2.26
CA TYR A 226 -19.56 -33.89 -3.42
C TYR A 226 -19.03 -33.16 -4.67
N ASP A 227 -18.57 -33.90 -5.69
CA ASP A 227 -17.93 -33.32 -6.88
C ASP A 227 -18.84 -32.30 -7.60
N ASN A 228 -20.13 -32.60 -7.75
CA ASN A 228 -21.09 -31.71 -8.37
C ASN A 228 -21.29 -30.37 -7.59
N LEU A 229 -21.22 -30.42 -6.25
CA LEU A 229 -21.28 -29.21 -5.42
C LEU A 229 -19.97 -28.44 -5.46
N LYS A 230 -18.84 -29.14 -5.46
CA LYS A 230 -17.50 -28.56 -5.55
C LYS A 230 -17.32 -27.73 -6.82
N GLU A 231 -17.71 -28.30 -7.98
CA GLU A 231 -17.63 -27.60 -9.27
C GLU A 231 -18.54 -26.38 -9.30
N ARG A 232 -19.81 -26.56 -8.92
CA ARG A 232 -20.80 -25.48 -8.90
C ARG A 232 -20.44 -24.32 -7.97
N ASN A 233 -19.78 -24.59 -6.85
CA ASN A 233 -19.44 -23.60 -5.83
C ASN A 233 -17.94 -23.23 -5.82
N SER A 234 -17.24 -23.38 -6.93
CA SER A 234 -15.79 -23.18 -6.99
C SER A 234 -15.37 -21.76 -6.59
N LYS A 235 -16.09 -20.72 -7.02
CA LYS A 235 -15.84 -19.32 -6.63
C LYS A 235 -16.07 -19.11 -5.12
N PHE A 236 -17.20 -19.57 -4.60
CA PHE A 236 -17.52 -19.50 -3.18
C PHE A 236 -16.46 -20.20 -2.31
N LEU A 237 -16.02 -21.40 -2.70
CA LEU A 237 -14.96 -22.13 -1.98
C LEU A 237 -13.62 -21.37 -2.00
N SER A 238 -13.31 -20.69 -3.10
CA SER A 238 -12.11 -19.85 -3.20
C SER A 238 -12.20 -18.64 -2.27
N ALA A 239 -13.31 -17.92 -2.30
CA ALA A 239 -13.58 -16.79 -1.40
C ALA A 239 -13.58 -17.22 0.07
N LEU A 240 -14.28 -18.30 0.40
CA LEU A 240 -14.32 -18.85 1.74
C LEU A 240 -12.91 -19.20 2.27
N ARG A 241 -12.08 -19.85 1.43
CA ARG A 241 -10.69 -20.18 1.79
C ARG A 241 -9.88 -18.91 2.04
N SER A 242 -10.02 -17.89 1.20
CA SER A 242 -9.34 -16.61 1.38
C SER A 242 -9.71 -15.96 2.72
N VAL A 243 -11.01 -15.92 3.05
CA VAL A 243 -11.49 -15.35 4.32
C VAL A 243 -11.01 -16.15 5.54
N MET A 244 -11.04 -17.51 5.46
CA MET A 244 -10.58 -18.35 6.57
C MET A 244 -9.09 -18.19 6.89
N GLN A 245 -8.27 -17.76 5.93
CA GLN A 245 -6.83 -17.52 6.12
C GLN A 245 -6.50 -16.14 6.66
N LYS A 246 -7.48 -15.23 6.72
CA LYS A 246 -7.29 -13.89 7.26
C LYS A 246 -7.25 -13.89 8.79
N ASP A 247 -6.54 -12.91 9.36
CA ASP A 247 -6.53 -12.65 10.78
C ASP A 247 -7.93 -12.34 11.32
N ASP A 248 -8.17 -12.63 12.59
CA ASP A 248 -9.49 -12.49 13.21
C ASP A 248 -9.99 -11.04 13.22
N TYR A 249 -9.08 -10.06 13.39
CA TYR A 249 -9.44 -8.65 13.30
C TYR A 249 -9.97 -8.27 11.90
N TYR A 250 -9.33 -8.77 10.83
CA TYR A 250 -9.77 -8.54 9.46
C TYR A 250 -11.16 -9.12 9.21
N VAL A 251 -11.36 -10.39 9.63
CA VAL A 251 -12.66 -11.06 9.48
C VAL A 251 -13.75 -10.35 10.28
N GLY A 252 -13.42 -9.88 11.49
CA GLY A 252 -14.35 -9.12 12.33
C GLY A 252 -14.81 -7.83 11.66
N HIS A 253 -13.89 -7.06 11.13
CA HIS A 253 -14.20 -5.77 10.50
C HIS A 253 -14.80 -5.91 9.10
N ASP A 254 -14.25 -6.78 8.23
CA ASP A 254 -14.71 -6.85 6.83
C ASP A 254 -15.94 -7.74 6.62
N HIS A 255 -16.16 -8.75 7.48
CA HIS A 255 -17.21 -9.73 7.26
C HIS A 255 -18.30 -9.79 8.36
N LEU A 256 -18.11 -9.14 9.50
CA LEU A 256 -19.08 -9.12 10.58
C LEU A 256 -19.61 -7.73 10.94
N GLU A 257 -19.07 -6.67 10.35
CA GLU A 257 -19.62 -5.32 10.47
C GLU A 257 -21.06 -5.27 9.93
N PRO A 258 -21.99 -4.57 10.60
CA PRO A 258 -23.37 -4.44 10.15
C PRO A 258 -23.51 -3.82 8.77
N HIS A 259 -22.71 -2.79 8.49
CA HIS A 259 -22.73 -2.04 7.25
C HIS A 259 -21.55 -2.40 6.35
N ASN A 260 -21.85 -2.78 5.14
CA ASN A 260 -20.89 -2.89 4.02
C ASN A 260 -21.68 -2.70 2.74
N ASP A 261 -21.36 -1.65 2.00
CA ASP A 261 -22.09 -1.24 0.80
C ASP A 261 -21.12 -1.11 -0.40
N PRO A 262 -20.77 -2.24 -1.03
CA PRO A 262 -19.99 -2.25 -2.27
C PRO A 262 -20.75 -1.61 -3.42
N CYS A 263 -20.06 -0.98 -4.34
CA CYS A 263 -20.68 -0.41 -5.54
C CYS A 263 -19.93 -0.80 -6.81
N TYR A 264 -20.58 -0.72 -7.96
CA TYR A 264 -19.92 -0.80 -9.26
C TYR A 264 -19.12 0.48 -9.54
N LEU A 265 -18.05 0.38 -10.33
CA LEU A 265 -17.26 1.55 -10.73
C LEU A 265 -18.12 2.62 -11.43
N TYR A 266 -19.05 2.21 -12.29
CA TYR A 266 -19.93 3.19 -12.96
C TYR A 266 -20.79 3.97 -11.96
N GLN A 267 -21.30 3.33 -10.88
CA GLN A 267 -22.08 4.01 -9.83
C GLN A 267 -21.20 5.02 -9.07
N PHE A 268 -19.98 4.61 -8.71
CA PHE A 268 -19.02 5.52 -8.09
C PHE A 268 -18.68 6.70 -9.02
N ASN A 269 -18.43 6.45 -10.30
CA ASN A 269 -18.16 7.49 -11.30
C ASN A 269 -19.34 8.47 -11.48
N ASP A 270 -20.57 7.99 -11.44
CA ASP A 270 -21.75 8.85 -11.49
C ASP A 270 -21.87 9.71 -10.23
N HIS A 271 -21.52 9.17 -9.06
CA HIS A 271 -21.46 9.92 -7.82
C HIS A 271 -20.36 11.00 -7.85
N LEU A 272 -19.18 10.71 -8.44
CA LEU A 272 -18.12 11.70 -8.66
C LEU A 272 -18.61 12.86 -9.54
N LYS A 273 -19.24 12.54 -10.68
CA LYS A 273 -19.78 13.56 -11.60
C LYS A 273 -20.81 14.48 -10.95
N ALA A 274 -21.69 13.92 -10.09
CA ALA A 274 -22.66 14.70 -9.33
C ALA A 274 -22.01 15.72 -8.38
N ASN A 275 -20.76 15.46 -7.95
CA ASN A 275 -19.98 16.32 -7.06
C ASN A 275 -18.87 17.13 -7.77
N ASN A 276 -18.97 17.34 -9.09
CA ASN A 276 -17.96 18.05 -9.90
C ASN A 276 -16.54 17.46 -9.82
N LEU A 277 -16.45 16.16 -9.61
CA LEU A 277 -15.23 15.38 -9.59
C LEU A 277 -15.14 14.48 -10.84
N ALA A 278 -13.95 14.01 -11.15
CA ALA A 278 -13.69 13.13 -12.28
C ALA A 278 -12.81 11.95 -11.87
N TYR A 279 -13.16 10.78 -12.36
CA TYR A 279 -12.34 9.58 -12.27
C TYR A 279 -11.12 9.70 -13.18
N VAL A 280 -9.93 9.43 -12.62
CA VAL A 280 -8.67 9.47 -13.36
C VAL A 280 -8.19 8.07 -13.71
N GLY A 281 -8.46 7.07 -12.90
CA GLY A 281 -8.07 5.69 -13.07
C GLY A 281 -7.92 4.96 -11.73
N ASP A 282 -7.52 3.70 -11.77
CA ASP A 282 -7.19 2.93 -10.58
C ASP A 282 -5.70 3.06 -10.25
N ALA A 283 -5.36 3.14 -8.97
CA ALA A 283 -3.96 3.15 -8.52
C ALA A 283 -3.21 1.86 -8.88
N ASP A 284 -3.92 0.78 -9.17
CA ASP A 284 -3.37 -0.40 -9.83
C ASP A 284 -3.39 -0.18 -11.34
N LEU A 285 -2.24 0.15 -11.91
CA LEU A 285 -2.10 0.45 -13.34
C LEU A 285 -2.56 -0.69 -14.26
N THR A 286 -2.57 -1.94 -13.77
CA THR A 286 -3.06 -3.09 -14.56
C THR A 286 -4.54 -2.96 -14.89
N LEU A 287 -5.31 -2.29 -14.04
CA LEU A 287 -6.74 -2.05 -14.28
C LEU A 287 -6.98 -0.88 -15.24
N SER A 288 -6.12 0.14 -15.23
CA SER A 288 -6.32 1.36 -16.03
C SER A 288 -5.55 1.38 -17.35
N MET A 289 -4.51 0.55 -17.51
CA MET A 289 -3.61 0.58 -18.66
C MET A 289 -3.50 -0.79 -19.36
N VAL A 290 -4.65 -1.47 -19.55
CA VAL A 290 -4.72 -2.82 -20.13
C VAL A 290 -4.07 -2.91 -21.52
N ARG A 291 -4.12 -1.85 -22.33
CA ARG A 291 -3.52 -1.79 -23.67
C ARG A 291 -2.00 -2.03 -23.65
N THR A 292 -1.32 -1.73 -22.56
CA THR A 292 0.11 -1.96 -22.40
C THR A 292 0.49 -3.44 -22.50
N TYR A 293 -0.39 -4.34 -22.05
CA TYR A 293 -0.08 -5.78 -21.98
C TYR A 293 -1.08 -6.68 -22.73
N ASP A 294 -2.24 -6.15 -23.15
CA ASP A 294 -3.22 -6.86 -23.96
C ASP A 294 -4.00 -5.90 -24.90
N GLU A 295 -3.43 -5.69 -26.09
CA GLU A 295 -4.04 -4.85 -27.12
C GLU A 295 -5.41 -5.41 -27.57
N SER A 296 -5.56 -6.75 -27.63
CA SER A 296 -6.81 -7.38 -28.12
C SER A 296 -7.98 -7.13 -27.15
N ILE A 297 -7.74 -7.20 -25.84
CA ILE A 297 -8.75 -6.83 -24.83
C ILE A 297 -9.02 -5.33 -24.90
N ALA A 298 -7.99 -4.49 -24.95
CA ALA A 298 -8.13 -3.04 -25.01
C ALA A 298 -8.96 -2.57 -26.22
N ASP A 299 -8.73 -3.14 -27.40
CA ASP A 299 -9.50 -2.82 -28.61
C ASP A 299 -11.00 -3.18 -28.48
N LYS A 300 -11.30 -4.28 -27.80
CA LYS A 300 -12.69 -4.67 -27.52
C LYS A 300 -13.35 -3.74 -26.49
N LEU A 301 -12.61 -3.35 -25.46
CA LEU A 301 -13.10 -2.40 -24.46
C LEU A 301 -13.38 -1.04 -25.10
N GLU A 302 -12.50 -0.56 -25.99
CA GLU A 302 -12.71 0.69 -26.76
C GLU A 302 -13.94 0.62 -27.67
N GLN A 303 -14.20 -0.53 -28.31
CA GLN A 303 -15.40 -0.76 -29.11
C GLN A 303 -16.68 -0.76 -28.26
N LEU A 304 -16.63 -1.32 -27.04
CA LEU A 304 -17.78 -1.39 -26.14
C LEU A 304 -18.08 -0.05 -25.47
N ALA A 305 -17.07 0.70 -25.12
CA ALA A 305 -17.17 1.96 -24.39
C ALA A 305 -16.21 3.03 -24.95
N PRO A 306 -16.46 3.56 -26.16
CA PRO A 306 -15.57 4.54 -26.76
C PRO A 306 -15.51 5.83 -25.92
N ASN A 307 -14.30 6.33 -25.69
CA ASN A 307 -14.02 7.56 -24.94
C ASN A 307 -14.46 7.57 -23.46
N SER A 308 -14.68 6.40 -22.85
CA SER A 308 -15.05 6.29 -21.44
C SER A 308 -14.13 5.32 -20.70
N GLN A 309 -13.07 5.84 -20.09
CA GLN A 309 -12.14 5.04 -19.28
C GLN A 309 -12.86 4.26 -18.19
N ALA A 310 -13.75 4.91 -17.44
CA ALA A 310 -14.49 4.25 -16.36
C ALA A 310 -15.39 3.10 -16.84
N ASP A 311 -16.03 3.25 -18.02
CA ASP A 311 -16.88 2.18 -18.55
C ASP A 311 -16.02 1.03 -19.14
N GLN A 312 -14.87 1.33 -19.75
CA GLN A 312 -13.91 0.31 -20.20
C GLN A 312 -13.42 -0.50 -19.00
N GLU A 313 -13.02 0.17 -17.93
CA GLU A 313 -12.59 -0.49 -16.69
C GLU A 313 -13.73 -1.24 -15.99
N GLN A 314 -14.98 -0.76 -16.10
CA GLN A 314 -16.13 -1.52 -15.59
C GLN A 314 -16.33 -2.84 -16.35
N TYR A 315 -16.15 -2.86 -17.69
CA TYR A 315 -16.15 -4.12 -18.44
C TYR A 315 -15.00 -5.03 -18.02
N LEU A 316 -13.82 -4.46 -17.78
CA LEU A 316 -12.67 -5.20 -17.26
C LEU A 316 -12.95 -5.81 -15.89
N ASP A 317 -13.64 -5.11 -14.99
CA ASP A 317 -14.08 -5.63 -13.69
C ASP A 317 -14.95 -6.88 -13.83
N PHE A 318 -15.86 -6.92 -14.81
CA PHE A 318 -16.66 -8.12 -15.09
C PHE A 318 -15.81 -9.30 -15.59
N MET A 319 -14.71 -9.04 -16.30
CA MET A 319 -13.80 -10.07 -16.79
C MET A 319 -12.91 -10.61 -15.66
N LEU A 320 -12.42 -9.73 -14.78
CA LEU A 320 -11.46 -10.04 -13.73
C LEU A 320 -12.09 -10.41 -12.39
N ASP A 321 -13.41 -10.25 -12.24
CA ASP A 321 -14.11 -10.44 -10.97
C ASP A 321 -13.54 -9.54 -9.84
N THR A 322 -13.28 -8.26 -10.17
CA THR A 322 -12.62 -7.30 -9.29
C THR A 322 -13.41 -7.11 -8.00
N THR A 323 -12.72 -7.22 -6.85
CA THR A 323 -13.32 -7.12 -5.51
C THR A 323 -13.07 -5.81 -4.81
N PHE A 324 -12.04 -5.05 -5.21
CA PHE A 324 -11.60 -3.84 -4.55
C PHE A 324 -11.05 -2.83 -5.54
N ARG A 325 -11.48 -1.57 -5.43
CA ARG A 325 -11.02 -0.46 -6.26
C ARG A 325 -10.23 0.56 -5.43
N LYS A 326 -9.21 1.13 -6.06
CA LYS A 326 -8.31 2.16 -5.53
C LYS A 326 -8.37 3.37 -6.45
N SER A 327 -9.50 4.07 -6.45
CA SER A 327 -9.80 5.11 -7.44
C SER A 327 -9.00 6.39 -7.19
N ILE A 328 -8.35 6.88 -8.24
CA ILE A 328 -7.69 8.19 -8.29
C ILE A 328 -8.66 9.18 -8.93
N ILE A 329 -8.75 10.36 -8.32
CA ILE A 329 -9.80 11.35 -8.59
C ILE A 329 -9.16 12.73 -8.72
N CYS A 330 -9.66 13.55 -9.61
CA CYS A 330 -9.34 14.98 -9.68
C CYS A 330 -10.61 15.82 -9.76
N LYS A 331 -10.48 17.15 -9.70
CA LYS A 331 -11.61 18.04 -10.04
C LYS A 331 -11.98 17.89 -11.52
N ALA A 332 -13.28 17.97 -11.83
CA ALA A 332 -13.77 17.86 -13.22
C ALA A 332 -13.13 18.89 -14.16
N SER A 333 -12.75 20.07 -13.66
CA SER A 333 -12.05 21.11 -14.42
C SER A 333 -10.66 20.69 -14.92
N ALA A 334 -9.98 19.79 -14.20
CA ALA A 334 -8.67 19.25 -14.56
C ALA A 334 -8.75 18.06 -15.52
N ALA A 335 -9.89 17.37 -15.59
CA ALA A 335 -10.06 16.13 -16.36
C ALA A 335 -9.78 16.25 -17.87
N LYS A 336 -9.90 17.45 -18.43
CA LYS A 336 -9.61 17.72 -19.86
C LYS A 336 -8.15 17.47 -20.25
N ASP A 337 -7.24 17.46 -19.28
CA ASP A 337 -5.80 17.26 -19.48
C ASP A 337 -5.41 15.78 -19.38
N ILE A 338 -6.33 14.87 -19.03
CA ILE A 338 -6.07 13.44 -18.88
C ILE A 338 -5.80 12.80 -20.25
N SER A 339 -4.72 12.05 -20.33
CA SER A 339 -4.31 11.29 -21.51
C SER A 339 -3.68 9.95 -21.10
N TYR A 340 -4.16 8.88 -21.72
CA TYR A 340 -3.62 7.53 -21.52
C TYR A 340 -2.66 7.10 -22.65
N ALA A 341 -2.12 8.05 -23.42
CA ALA A 341 -1.20 7.78 -24.52
C ALA A 341 0.00 6.94 -24.11
N VAL A 342 0.42 7.04 -22.86
CA VAL A 342 1.51 6.22 -22.29
C VAL A 342 1.20 4.72 -22.32
N SER A 343 -0.07 4.32 -22.21
CA SER A 343 -0.49 2.92 -22.25
C SER A 343 -0.56 2.34 -23.67
N ASN A 344 -0.47 3.16 -24.70
CA ASN A 344 -0.56 2.72 -26.09
C ASN A 344 0.84 2.40 -26.64
N PRO A 345 1.19 1.12 -26.93
CA PRO A 345 2.49 0.73 -27.47
C PRO A 345 2.86 1.43 -28.79
N ALA A 346 1.86 1.88 -29.57
CA ALA A 346 2.09 2.65 -30.79
C ALA A 346 2.51 4.10 -30.50
N GLU A 347 2.09 4.65 -29.36
CA GLU A 347 2.36 6.05 -28.97
C GLU A 347 3.54 6.21 -28.00
N VAL A 348 3.95 5.15 -27.30
CA VAL A 348 5.05 5.17 -26.32
C VAL A 348 6.31 5.81 -26.89
N ASN A 349 6.56 5.65 -28.18
CA ASN A 349 7.74 6.20 -28.86
C ASN A 349 7.54 7.61 -29.40
N THR A 350 6.39 8.25 -29.22
CA THR A 350 6.17 9.64 -29.61
C THR A 350 6.92 10.60 -28.67
N ILE A 351 7.28 11.78 -29.18
CA ILE A 351 8.00 12.80 -28.39
C ILE A 351 7.24 13.19 -27.12
N PRO A 352 5.91 13.43 -27.14
CA PRO A 352 5.19 13.78 -25.92
C PRO A 352 5.26 12.70 -24.83
N VAL A 353 5.09 11.44 -25.19
CA VAL A 353 5.10 10.32 -24.23
C VAL A 353 6.51 10.08 -23.68
N ARG A 354 7.54 10.05 -24.55
CA ARG A 354 8.95 9.97 -24.10
C ARG A 354 9.31 11.13 -23.17
N THR A 355 8.84 12.34 -23.46
CA THR A 355 9.06 13.51 -22.59
C THR A 355 8.40 13.32 -21.21
N ALA A 356 7.19 12.77 -21.17
CA ALA A 356 6.52 12.46 -19.90
C ALA A 356 7.29 11.41 -19.10
N ILE A 357 7.72 10.30 -19.73
CA ILE A 357 8.48 9.22 -19.11
C ILE A 357 9.84 9.73 -18.59
N ASN A 358 10.51 10.61 -19.31
CA ASN A 358 11.83 11.17 -18.92
C ASN A 358 11.77 12.04 -17.65
N ASN A 359 10.58 12.40 -17.15
CA ASN A 359 10.43 13.16 -15.90
C ASN A 359 10.50 12.29 -14.65
N PHE A 360 10.58 10.96 -14.80
CA PHE A 360 10.56 10.04 -13.67
C PHE A 360 11.94 9.48 -13.33
N THR A 361 12.11 9.20 -12.05
CA THR A 361 13.12 8.29 -11.52
C THR A 361 12.44 6.95 -11.24
N PHE A 362 13.10 5.88 -11.61
CA PHE A 362 12.60 4.52 -11.58
C PHE A 362 13.34 3.67 -10.55
N GLN A 363 12.65 2.67 -9.99
CA GLN A 363 13.24 1.62 -9.17
C GLN A 363 12.81 0.27 -9.70
N ILE A 364 13.77 -0.57 -10.07
CA ILE A 364 13.55 -1.96 -10.46
C ILE A 364 13.23 -2.80 -9.23
N LEU A 365 12.19 -3.64 -9.31
CA LEU A 365 11.75 -4.53 -8.25
C LEU A 365 11.94 -6.03 -8.60
N PHE A 366 12.31 -6.35 -9.83
CA PHE A 366 12.63 -7.70 -10.27
C PHE A 366 14.14 -7.96 -10.21
N ASP A 367 14.52 -9.23 -10.17
CA ASP A 367 15.91 -9.68 -10.11
C ASP A 367 16.48 -10.07 -11.49
N GLU A 368 17.74 -10.55 -11.51
CA GLU A 368 18.40 -10.97 -12.74
C GLU A 368 17.71 -12.18 -13.41
N GLU A 369 16.97 -13.03 -12.68
CA GLU A 369 16.28 -14.19 -13.27
C GLU A 369 15.16 -13.73 -14.22
N ALA A 370 14.52 -12.61 -13.90
CA ALA A 370 13.47 -12.03 -14.74
C ALA A 370 14.01 -11.44 -16.06
N LEU A 371 15.32 -11.26 -16.21
CA LEU A 371 15.91 -10.72 -17.45
C LEU A 371 15.72 -11.65 -18.68
N GLU A 372 15.45 -12.93 -18.46
CA GLU A 372 15.17 -13.87 -19.55
C GLU A 372 13.87 -13.55 -20.33
N MET A 373 13.00 -12.71 -19.78
CA MET A 373 11.78 -12.26 -20.47
C MET A 373 12.04 -11.25 -21.60
N PHE A 374 13.22 -10.58 -21.61
CA PHE A 374 13.52 -9.58 -22.63
C PHE A 374 14.07 -10.22 -23.90
N GLU A 375 13.36 -10.06 -25.03
CA GLU A 375 13.78 -10.55 -26.33
C GLU A 375 14.96 -9.75 -26.90
N ASN A 376 14.99 -8.43 -26.65
CA ASN A 376 16.04 -7.54 -27.13
C ASN A 376 17.26 -7.60 -26.21
N THR A 377 18.39 -8.11 -26.74
CA THR A 377 19.64 -8.29 -25.99
C THR A 377 20.18 -6.98 -25.40
N LEU A 378 20.13 -5.88 -26.15
CA LEU A 378 20.62 -4.58 -25.67
C LEU A 378 19.75 -4.06 -24.49
N VAL A 379 18.45 -4.30 -24.53
CA VAL A 379 17.54 -3.97 -23.42
C VAL A 379 17.85 -4.85 -22.20
N LYS A 380 18.05 -6.15 -22.40
CA LYS A 380 18.45 -7.10 -21.35
C LYS A 380 19.77 -6.67 -20.69
N ASP A 381 20.80 -6.37 -21.47
CA ASP A 381 22.12 -5.92 -20.98
C ASP A 381 22.00 -4.59 -20.21
N THR A 382 21.11 -3.69 -20.68
CA THR A 382 20.83 -2.42 -20.00
C THR A 382 20.24 -2.65 -18.63
N PHE A 383 19.19 -3.48 -18.51
CA PHE A 383 18.59 -3.79 -17.20
C PHE A 383 19.54 -4.55 -16.28
N GLN A 384 20.36 -5.46 -16.82
CA GLN A 384 21.39 -6.14 -16.04
C GLN A 384 22.39 -5.16 -15.43
N ALA A 385 22.85 -4.16 -16.21
CA ALA A 385 23.74 -3.13 -15.72
C ALA A 385 23.07 -2.26 -14.65
N LEU A 386 21.81 -1.86 -14.87
CA LEU A 386 21.03 -1.07 -13.91
C LEU A 386 20.80 -1.82 -12.59
N ILE A 387 20.50 -3.12 -12.63
CA ILE A 387 20.33 -3.95 -11.42
C ILE A 387 21.65 -4.01 -10.63
N LYS A 388 22.78 -4.19 -11.31
CA LYS A 388 24.12 -4.20 -10.68
C LYS A 388 24.48 -2.87 -10.04
N ASP A 389 23.95 -1.75 -10.56
CA ASP A 389 24.14 -0.40 -10.02
C ASP A 389 23.05 0.03 -9.02
N GLY A 390 22.37 -0.95 -8.38
CA GLY A 390 21.40 -0.70 -7.31
C GLY A 390 19.95 -0.53 -7.77
N GLY A 391 19.66 -0.66 -9.06
CA GLY A 391 18.29 -0.73 -9.62
C GLY A 391 17.50 0.58 -9.63
N THR A 392 18.11 1.70 -9.25
CA THR A 392 17.48 3.03 -9.33
C THR A 392 18.07 3.80 -10.50
N PHE A 393 17.26 4.34 -11.40
CA PHE A 393 17.72 5.00 -12.62
C PHE A 393 16.71 6.05 -13.14
N ASN A 394 17.17 6.90 -14.04
CA ASN A 394 16.33 7.70 -14.93
C ASN A 394 16.56 7.29 -16.39
N MET A 395 15.71 7.76 -17.31
CA MET A 395 15.84 7.37 -18.72
C MET A 395 17.12 7.85 -19.39
N ILE A 396 17.72 8.95 -18.92
CA ILE A 396 19.01 9.46 -19.48
C ILE A 396 20.13 8.45 -19.18
N GLU A 397 20.17 7.94 -17.93
CA GLU A 397 21.14 6.91 -17.52
C GLU A 397 20.91 5.60 -18.27
N ALA A 398 19.66 5.13 -18.34
CA ALA A 398 19.32 3.91 -19.07
C ALA A 398 19.69 3.99 -20.57
N LEU A 399 19.42 5.12 -21.22
CA LEU A 399 19.77 5.34 -22.61
C LEU A 399 21.30 5.43 -22.82
N ALA A 400 22.05 6.01 -21.88
CA ALA A 400 23.51 6.05 -21.94
C ALA A 400 24.11 4.63 -21.84
N ILE A 401 23.57 3.78 -20.94
CA ILE A 401 23.98 2.37 -20.80
C ILE A 401 23.64 1.58 -22.07
N LEU A 402 22.42 1.74 -22.60
CA LEU A 402 21.99 1.08 -23.85
C LEU A 402 22.93 1.43 -25.00
N LYS A 403 23.28 2.72 -25.15
CA LYS A 403 24.20 3.18 -26.19
C LYS A 403 25.60 2.58 -26.02
N ALA A 404 26.12 2.53 -24.80
CA ALA A 404 27.40 1.92 -24.51
C ALA A 404 27.41 0.39 -24.82
N ALA A 405 26.31 -0.31 -24.50
CA ALA A 405 26.13 -1.72 -24.85
C ALA A 405 26.07 -1.94 -26.37
N HIS A 406 25.37 -1.06 -27.09
CA HIS A 406 25.32 -1.09 -28.57
C HIS A 406 26.70 -0.90 -29.20
N GLU A 407 27.50 0.08 -28.73
CA GLU A 407 28.87 0.33 -29.20
C GLU A 407 29.78 -0.88 -28.89
N ALA A 408 29.68 -1.47 -27.69
CA ALA A 408 30.47 -2.64 -27.30
C ALA A 408 30.13 -3.90 -28.12
N ALA A 409 28.88 -4.06 -28.53
CA ALA A 409 28.42 -5.16 -29.38
C ALA A 409 28.85 -4.99 -30.85
N ASN A 410 29.39 -3.84 -31.26
CA ASN A 410 29.60 -3.45 -32.65
C ASN A 410 28.34 -3.64 -33.51
N ALA A 411 27.18 -3.37 -32.94
CA ALA A 411 25.89 -3.47 -33.61
C ALA A 411 25.77 -2.37 -34.69
N SER A 412 24.92 -2.60 -35.70
CA SER A 412 24.72 -1.62 -36.76
C SER A 412 23.92 -0.42 -36.26
N ASP A 413 24.18 0.79 -36.83
CA ASP A 413 23.46 2.01 -36.46
C ASP A 413 21.92 1.86 -36.63
N ASP A 414 21.47 0.99 -37.55
CA ASP A 414 20.05 0.69 -37.79
C ASP A 414 19.38 -0.07 -36.61
N GLU A 415 20.15 -0.68 -35.69
CA GLU A 415 19.64 -1.42 -34.54
C GLU A 415 19.43 -0.52 -33.30
N LEU A 416 20.04 0.68 -33.26
CA LEU A 416 20.01 1.53 -32.08
C LEU A 416 18.60 2.08 -31.80
N GLU A 417 17.93 2.70 -32.78
CA GLU A 417 16.59 3.26 -32.57
C GLU A 417 15.54 2.20 -32.25
N PRO A 418 15.50 1.02 -32.90
CA PRO A 418 14.66 -0.09 -32.45
C PRO A 418 14.92 -0.52 -30.99
N ALA A 419 16.17 -0.56 -30.53
CA ALA A 419 16.51 -0.89 -29.15
C ALA A 419 16.04 0.21 -28.16
N VAL A 420 16.20 1.49 -28.53
CA VAL A 420 15.65 2.63 -27.75
C VAL A 420 14.12 2.50 -27.64
N CYS A 421 13.42 2.24 -28.74
CA CYS A 421 11.98 2.00 -28.73
C CYS A 421 11.59 0.85 -27.80
N SER A 422 12.32 -0.26 -27.87
CA SER A 422 12.10 -1.44 -27.02
C SER A 422 12.35 -1.14 -25.55
N LEU A 423 13.33 -0.31 -25.20
CA LEU A 423 13.61 0.08 -23.82
C LEU A 423 12.45 0.90 -23.23
N TYR A 424 11.92 1.92 -23.95
CA TYR A 424 10.77 2.67 -23.48
C TYR A 424 9.55 1.78 -23.28
N LYS A 425 9.26 0.88 -24.23
CA LYS A 425 8.15 -0.09 -24.09
C LYS A 425 8.34 -0.99 -22.86
N ALA A 426 9.54 -1.54 -22.66
CA ALA A 426 9.85 -2.39 -21.52
C ALA A 426 9.67 -1.65 -20.18
N VAL A 427 10.15 -0.40 -20.08
CA VAL A 427 9.97 0.42 -18.88
C VAL A 427 8.48 0.62 -18.59
N VAL A 428 7.67 1.02 -19.57
CA VAL A 428 6.23 1.25 -19.39
C VAL A 428 5.52 -0.05 -19.03
N GLU A 429 5.82 -1.16 -19.71
CA GLU A 429 5.20 -2.45 -19.40
C GLU A 429 5.50 -2.89 -17.97
N HIS A 430 6.75 -2.77 -17.52
CA HIS A 430 7.11 -3.12 -16.16
C HIS A 430 6.56 -2.14 -15.11
N MET A 431 6.38 -0.85 -15.44
CA MET A 431 5.65 0.08 -14.59
C MET A 431 4.21 -0.40 -14.36
N VAL A 432 3.52 -0.75 -15.44
CA VAL A 432 2.12 -1.22 -15.36
C VAL A 432 2.02 -2.54 -14.61
N ARG A 433 2.91 -3.49 -14.87
CA ARG A 433 2.93 -4.81 -14.21
C ARG A 433 3.52 -4.80 -12.79
N GLY A 434 3.94 -3.64 -12.28
CA GLY A 434 4.50 -3.51 -10.93
C GLY A 434 5.94 -3.99 -10.78
N GLY A 435 6.64 -4.29 -11.87
CA GLY A 435 8.07 -4.64 -11.87
C GLY A 435 9.00 -3.43 -11.75
N ILE A 436 8.49 -2.23 -12.02
CA ILE A 436 9.22 -0.97 -11.88
C ILE A 436 8.33 0.04 -11.15
N ARG A 437 8.83 0.60 -10.06
CA ARG A 437 8.26 1.81 -9.44
C ARG A 437 8.75 3.05 -10.17
N PHE A 438 7.92 4.09 -10.20
CA PHE A 438 8.23 5.36 -10.83
C PHE A 438 7.76 6.53 -9.97
N TYR A 439 8.58 7.57 -9.88
CA TYR A 439 8.30 8.76 -9.08
C TYR A 439 8.87 10.00 -9.76
N LYS A 440 8.14 11.10 -9.70
CA LYS A 440 8.65 12.42 -10.07
C LYS A 440 9.46 13.01 -8.93
N THR A 441 8.89 12.97 -7.72
CA THR A 441 9.59 13.23 -6.47
C THR A 441 9.98 11.88 -5.86
N PHE A 442 11.21 11.42 -6.14
CA PHE A 442 11.65 10.10 -5.69
C PHE A 442 11.74 10.07 -4.15
N PRO A 443 11.12 9.10 -3.47
CA PRO A 443 11.23 8.94 -2.04
C PRO A 443 12.68 8.78 -1.60
N GLU A 444 13.09 9.51 -0.57
CA GLU A 444 14.48 9.57 -0.16
C GLU A 444 14.97 8.22 0.38
N LYS A 445 15.75 7.53 -0.42
CA LYS A 445 16.46 6.30 -0.08
C LYS A 445 17.95 6.53 -0.38
N GLN A 446 18.80 6.32 0.62
CA GLN A 446 20.24 6.50 0.48
C GLN A 446 20.98 5.24 0.88
N GLU A 447 22.00 4.89 0.12
CA GLU A 447 22.92 3.84 0.49
C GLU A 447 23.86 4.30 1.60
N TYR A 448 24.37 3.33 2.36
CA TYR A 448 25.31 3.62 3.42
C TYR A 448 26.67 4.06 2.85
N MET A 449 27.13 5.21 3.32
CA MET A 449 28.47 5.75 3.05
C MET A 449 29.23 5.93 4.36
N GLU A 450 30.33 5.20 4.54
CA GLU A 450 31.14 5.26 5.77
C GLU A 450 31.55 6.70 6.10
N GLY A 451 31.34 7.09 7.35
CA GLY A 451 31.71 8.43 7.85
C GLY A 451 30.81 9.57 7.38
N LEU A 452 29.85 9.31 6.51
CA LEU A 452 28.89 10.30 6.01
C LEU A 452 27.45 9.99 6.40
N SER A 453 27.07 8.71 6.38
CA SER A 453 25.69 8.28 6.68
C SER A 453 25.36 8.39 8.16
N TYR A 454 24.10 8.76 8.43
CA TYR A 454 23.50 8.76 9.76
C TYR A 454 22.01 8.47 9.68
N VAL A 455 21.40 8.02 10.77
CA VAL A 455 19.96 7.87 10.95
C VAL A 455 19.44 9.11 11.70
N PRO A 456 18.61 9.96 11.08
CA PRO A 456 17.96 11.07 11.78
C PRO A 456 17.19 10.62 13.02
N VAL A 457 17.30 11.37 14.11
CA VAL A 457 16.70 11.03 15.41
C VAL A 457 15.19 10.80 15.32
N ARG A 458 14.49 11.48 14.39
CA ARG A 458 13.05 11.29 14.17
C ARG A 458 12.66 9.85 13.82
N PHE A 459 13.51 9.12 13.04
CA PHE A 459 13.24 7.71 12.73
C PHE A 459 13.46 6.81 13.95
N THR A 460 14.53 7.05 14.71
CA THR A 460 14.76 6.31 15.95
C THR A 460 13.63 6.53 16.95
N ASN A 461 13.16 7.77 17.09
CA ASN A 461 12.04 8.10 17.97
C ASN A 461 10.74 7.43 17.49
N LEU A 462 10.46 7.46 16.16
CA LEU A 462 9.27 6.83 15.59
C LEU A 462 9.27 5.32 15.86
N VAL A 463 10.38 4.64 15.56
CA VAL A 463 10.51 3.20 15.80
C VAL A 463 10.31 2.87 17.29
N LYS A 464 10.91 3.65 18.20
CA LYS A 464 10.69 3.50 19.65
C LYS A 464 9.22 3.69 20.03
N ALA A 465 8.60 4.77 19.57
CA ALA A 465 7.20 5.08 19.89
C ALA A 465 6.25 3.96 19.44
N ILE A 466 6.52 3.36 18.26
CA ILE A 466 5.77 2.21 17.77
C ILE A 466 6.05 0.97 18.64
N SER A 467 7.32 0.64 18.92
CA SER A 467 7.68 -0.53 19.72
C SER A 467 7.19 -0.45 21.17
N ASP A 468 7.26 0.72 21.80
CA ASP A 468 6.92 0.92 23.21
C ASP A 468 5.41 1.01 23.47
N GLY A 469 4.62 1.38 22.49
CA GLY A 469 3.19 1.63 22.72
C GLY A 469 2.25 1.43 21.53
N GLY A 470 2.79 1.20 20.33
CA GLY A 470 2.00 1.15 19.09
C GLY A 470 2.01 -0.20 18.36
N GLY A 471 2.93 -1.10 18.68
CA GLY A 471 3.16 -2.32 17.92
C GLY A 471 1.97 -3.28 17.82
N GLU A 472 0.98 -3.14 18.68
CA GLU A 472 -0.25 -3.93 18.60
C GLU A 472 -1.22 -3.42 17.54
N TYR A 473 -1.16 -2.11 17.16
CA TYR A 473 -2.17 -1.47 16.31
C TYR A 473 -1.60 -0.56 15.19
N ILE A 474 -0.30 -0.27 15.16
CA ILE A 474 0.34 0.51 14.09
C ILE A 474 1.51 -0.24 13.49
N TYR A 475 1.56 -0.27 12.15
CA TYR A 475 2.74 -0.67 11.40
C TYR A 475 3.49 0.56 10.90
N GLY A 476 4.83 0.53 11.00
CA GLY A 476 5.68 1.56 10.39
C GLY A 476 5.79 1.38 8.89
N GLY A 477 6.04 2.46 8.16
CA GLY A 477 6.32 2.47 6.73
C GLY A 477 7.77 2.88 6.42
N ASN A 478 8.34 2.32 5.35
CA ASN A 478 9.60 2.79 4.77
C ASN A 478 9.40 4.10 3.97
N SER A 479 10.44 4.57 3.27
CA SER A 479 10.36 5.79 2.45
C SER A 479 9.33 5.72 1.30
N PHE A 480 8.93 4.52 0.89
CA PHE A 480 7.89 4.27 -0.11
C PHE A 480 6.52 3.98 0.52
N ASN A 481 6.42 4.04 1.83
CA ASN A 481 5.25 3.65 2.61
C ASN A 481 4.86 2.16 2.45
N ASP A 482 5.83 1.30 2.13
CA ASP A 482 5.65 -0.15 2.31
C ASP A 482 5.73 -0.46 3.79
N ALA A 483 4.88 -1.38 4.26
CA ALA A 483 4.95 -1.83 5.65
C ALA A 483 6.32 -2.45 5.94
N ILE A 484 6.97 -1.95 6.98
CA ILE A 484 8.19 -2.56 7.49
C ILE A 484 7.80 -3.65 8.50
N GLY A 485 8.50 -4.79 8.43
CA GLY A 485 8.36 -5.85 9.43
C GLY A 485 8.88 -5.41 10.80
N ASP A 486 8.88 -6.34 11.74
CA ASP A 486 9.37 -6.08 13.09
C ASP A 486 10.80 -5.50 13.06
N ILE A 487 10.98 -4.43 13.80
CA ILE A 487 12.28 -3.82 14.05
C ILE A 487 12.84 -4.44 15.32
N SER A 488 14.00 -5.09 15.22
CA SER A 488 14.63 -5.76 16.36
C SER A 488 15.28 -4.75 17.34
N GLU A 489 15.59 -5.23 18.54
CA GLU A 489 16.35 -4.42 19.52
C GLU A 489 17.73 -4.03 18.95
N GLU A 490 18.34 -4.89 18.16
CA GLU A 490 19.61 -4.64 17.50
C GLU A 490 19.51 -3.57 16.41
N ASP A 491 18.43 -3.59 15.62
CA ASP A 491 18.12 -2.51 14.67
C ASP A 491 18.04 -1.16 15.40
N LEU A 492 17.24 -1.10 16.46
CA LEU A 492 17.05 0.12 17.24
C LEU A 492 18.36 0.60 17.88
N MET A 493 19.13 -0.31 18.48
CA MET A 493 20.47 0.00 19.00
C MET A 493 21.36 0.58 17.88
N PHE A 494 21.36 -0.01 16.70
CA PHE A 494 22.17 0.47 15.59
C PHE A 494 21.73 1.85 15.10
N MET A 495 20.42 2.11 15.02
CA MET A 495 19.88 3.43 14.73
C MET A 495 20.36 4.49 15.72
N GLU A 496 20.37 4.17 17.02
CA GLU A 496 20.91 5.04 18.05
C GLU A 496 22.42 5.27 17.92
N LEU A 497 23.17 4.20 17.62
CA LEU A 497 24.60 4.30 17.38
C LEU A 497 24.92 5.16 16.16
N LEU A 498 24.09 5.09 15.12
CA LEU A 498 24.29 5.80 13.85
C LEU A 498 23.55 7.15 13.79
N ASN A 499 23.13 7.72 14.92
CA ASN A 499 22.48 9.04 14.95
C ASN A 499 23.36 10.22 14.45
N LYS A 500 24.65 9.96 14.26
CA LYS A 500 25.66 10.84 13.63
C LYS A 500 26.62 10.00 12.81
N PRO A 501 27.23 10.56 11.77
CA PRO A 501 28.24 9.84 10.99
C PRO A 501 29.37 9.28 11.86
N LYS A 502 29.71 8.02 11.64
CA LYS A 502 30.77 7.30 12.36
C LYS A 502 31.57 6.42 11.41
N SER A 503 32.81 6.12 11.78
CA SER A 503 33.65 5.15 11.03
C SER A 503 33.20 3.71 11.28
N LYS A 504 33.43 2.85 10.29
CA LYS A 504 33.23 1.39 10.39
C LYS A 504 33.87 0.81 11.66
N SER A 505 35.11 1.19 11.94
CA SER A 505 35.85 0.71 13.11
C SER A 505 35.17 1.08 14.43
N THR A 506 34.56 2.27 14.52
CA THR A 506 33.82 2.69 15.71
C THR A 506 32.52 1.90 15.87
N LEU A 507 31.79 1.69 14.78
CA LEU A 507 30.51 0.96 14.79
C LEU A 507 30.73 -0.53 15.09
N THR A 508 31.65 -1.20 14.39
CA THR A 508 31.93 -2.63 14.62
C THR A 508 32.44 -2.89 16.05
N LYS A 509 33.28 -2.00 16.61
CA LYS A 509 33.68 -2.10 17.99
C LYS A 509 32.49 -2.04 18.95
N LYS A 510 31.59 -1.07 18.76
CA LYS A 510 30.40 -0.91 19.61
C LYS A 510 29.44 -2.09 19.47
N ILE A 511 29.16 -2.58 18.24
CA ILE A 511 28.38 -3.79 17.99
C ILE A 511 29.00 -4.99 18.76
N LYS A 512 30.31 -5.19 18.64
CA LYS A 512 31.01 -6.23 19.37
C LYS A 512 30.79 -6.11 20.89
N ASP A 513 31.05 -4.92 21.44
CA ASP A 513 31.00 -4.67 22.88
C ASP A 513 29.59 -4.84 23.44
N THR A 514 28.55 -4.54 22.66
CA THR A 514 27.16 -4.58 23.12
C THR A 514 26.50 -5.95 22.90
N ILE A 515 26.69 -6.57 21.71
CA ILE A 515 25.97 -7.80 21.34
C ILE A 515 26.80 -9.07 21.63
N PHE A 516 28.11 -9.05 21.30
CA PHE A 516 28.92 -10.27 21.29
C PHE A 516 29.83 -10.41 22.49
N SER A 517 29.97 -9.39 23.34
CA SER A 517 30.87 -9.44 24.52
C SER A 517 30.40 -10.38 25.64
N ALA A 518 29.09 -10.67 25.71
CA ALA A 518 28.49 -11.52 26.72
C ALA A 518 28.87 -13.02 26.53
N ASP A 519 29.13 -13.44 25.29
CA ASP A 519 29.50 -14.82 24.97
C ASP A 519 31.03 -15.05 25.15
N LYS A 520 31.42 -15.41 26.36
CA LYS A 520 32.82 -15.73 26.73
C LYS A 520 33.33 -17.03 26.10
N SER A 521 32.49 -17.83 25.46
CA SER A 521 32.89 -19.09 24.82
C SER A 521 33.62 -18.88 23.51
N GLN A 522 33.52 -17.69 22.91
CA GLN A 522 34.03 -17.37 21.59
C GLN A 522 35.35 -16.58 21.66
N THR A 523 36.25 -16.85 20.70
CA THR A 523 37.51 -16.11 20.60
C THR A 523 37.27 -14.67 20.11
N GLY A 524 38.08 -13.73 20.57
CA GLY A 524 37.98 -12.33 20.15
C GLY A 524 38.07 -12.13 18.63
N LYS A 525 38.74 -13.04 17.90
CA LYS A 525 38.80 -13.04 16.43
C LYS A 525 37.43 -13.39 15.79
N HIS A 526 36.74 -14.39 16.36
CA HIS A 526 35.41 -14.79 15.90
C HIS A 526 34.37 -13.70 16.18
N GLN A 527 34.38 -13.11 17.36
CA GLN A 527 33.51 -11.98 17.73
C GLN A 527 33.73 -10.76 16.81
N ASN A 528 34.96 -10.49 16.36
CA ASN A 528 35.23 -9.42 15.40
C ASN A 528 34.60 -9.70 14.02
N ALA A 529 34.73 -10.96 13.54
CA ALA A 529 34.14 -11.36 12.26
C ALA A 529 32.61 -11.29 12.30
N MET A 530 31.97 -11.71 13.38
CA MET A 530 30.54 -11.60 13.59
C MET A 530 30.10 -10.14 13.64
N ALA A 531 30.81 -9.27 14.35
CA ALA A 531 30.46 -7.85 14.42
C ALA A 531 30.60 -7.15 13.06
N GLU A 532 31.55 -7.59 12.23
CA GLU A 532 31.69 -7.05 10.87
C GLU A 532 30.56 -7.52 9.93
N ALA A 533 30.18 -8.79 9.99
CA ALA A 533 29.06 -9.33 9.23
C ALA A 533 27.76 -8.60 9.62
N PHE A 534 27.51 -8.46 10.90
CA PHE A 534 26.33 -7.80 11.44
C PHE A 534 26.30 -6.30 11.11
N TYR A 535 27.44 -5.61 11.12
CA TYR A 535 27.55 -4.24 10.63
C TYR A 535 27.11 -4.10 9.17
N ASN A 536 27.57 -5.00 8.29
CA ASN A 536 27.21 -4.98 6.88
C ASN A 536 25.70 -5.22 6.67
N GLU A 537 25.11 -6.14 7.42
CA GLU A 537 23.68 -6.42 7.40
C GLU A 537 22.87 -5.21 7.86
N LEU A 538 23.19 -4.63 9.02
CA LEU A 538 22.45 -3.50 9.57
C LEU A 538 22.58 -2.24 8.71
N THR A 539 23.75 -1.95 8.13
CA THR A 539 23.92 -0.80 7.23
C THR A 539 23.08 -0.94 5.97
N LYS A 540 23.04 -2.15 5.38
CA LYS A 540 22.18 -2.46 4.24
C LYS A 540 20.70 -2.31 4.61
N ARG A 541 20.28 -2.92 5.72
CA ARG A 541 18.89 -2.86 6.20
C ARG A 541 18.42 -1.42 6.44
N MET A 542 19.25 -0.56 7.06
CA MET A 542 18.89 0.86 7.26
C MET A 542 18.74 1.62 5.94
N GLY A 543 19.53 1.27 4.93
CA GLY A 543 19.38 1.78 3.56
C GLY A 543 18.07 1.33 2.92
N ASP A 544 17.77 0.03 2.99
CA ASP A 544 16.55 -0.56 2.42
C ASP A 544 15.27 -0.01 3.06
N LEU A 545 15.29 0.27 4.37
CA LEU A 545 14.20 0.92 5.09
C LEU A 545 14.07 2.43 4.79
N GLY A 546 15.05 3.04 4.07
CA GLY A 546 15.05 4.46 3.76
C GLY A 546 15.34 5.37 4.97
N PHE A 547 15.96 4.84 6.01
CA PHE A 547 16.28 5.58 7.24
C PHE A 547 17.61 6.34 7.18
N LEU A 548 18.48 6.04 6.21
CA LEU A 548 19.76 6.71 6.08
C LEU A 548 19.64 8.11 5.45
N ARG A 549 20.45 9.02 5.94
CA ARG A 549 20.73 10.32 5.33
C ARG A 549 22.24 10.52 5.30
N ASN A 550 22.75 11.12 4.23
CA ASN A 550 24.17 11.42 4.08
C ASN A 550 24.43 12.90 4.37
N LYS A 551 25.44 13.17 5.20
CA LYS A 551 25.88 14.55 5.43
C LYS A 551 26.45 15.09 4.13
N LYS A 552 25.94 16.24 3.64
CA LYS A 552 26.51 16.90 2.47
C LYS A 552 27.99 17.18 2.75
N THR A 553 28.87 16.73 1.89
CA THR A 553 30.26 17.17 1.87
C THR A 553 30.25 18.65 1.47
N GLU A 554 30.59 19.54 2.39
CA GLU A 554 30.84 20.93 2.06
C GLU A 554 32.03 20.95 1.10
N GLY A 555 31.79 21.29 -0.16
CA GLY A 555 32.79 21.62 -1.15
C GLY A 555 33.26 20.50 -2.07
N ILE A 556 32.39 20.00 -2.96
CA ILE A 556 32.73 19.63 -4.33
C ILE A 556 31.57 20.15 -5.20
N SER A 557 31.72 21.33 -5.76
CA SER A 557 30.84 21.89 -6.77
C SER A 557 31.16 21.28 -8.13
#